data_0f15c168606729e6050e04162bd53e8d
#
_entry.id   0f15c168606729e6050e04162bd53e8d
#
_cell.length_a   1.000
_cell.length_b   1.000
_cell.length_c   1.000
_cell.angle_alpha   90.00
_cell.angle_beta   90.00
_cell.angle_gamma   90.00
#
_symmetry.space_group_name_H-M   'P 1'
#
loop_
_entity.id
_entity.type
_entity.pdbx_description
1 polymer ?
#
loop_
_entity_poly.entity_id
_entity_poly.type
_entity_poly.pdbx_seq_one_letter_code
_entity_poly.pdbx_strand_id
1 'polypeptide(L)'
;MKSELRTSILLPFEEFEEWIQKIAENRLPELRKGQFIYNMAYTEFPDQVDLLGYCGIDCFHNDSMIHPFLMELSKMNSLISLISNRVVEVFSDYGLNATILKVNISYQVYSFELKIEKRTSRRKINEVAYSLNERPLKWKKNIRVDFSGCNPILEVGVQPLPYRILTRNIFHEPEFKSQLSILLGLKTIDGKALHFDLSESGNILIGGATKQGKSTCIKNMIYCLERCESKPDIILFDPKKYEFDDYKDKYQVCYGAAQLGRLAVSTVITRMNQKDTCKFPPLVIIIDEYTDLFQDNICSIKEMIRSSRITQIAQWGPMVNVHLIISTNRTERIFFPPELTDNIKTRISFRTISVMDSKQIIGAPGAESLLGCGDGLYACSGQLTRFQGTIG
;
A
#
# COMPACT_ATOMS: atom_id res chain seq x y z
N MET A 1 -4.21 -35.06 10.23
CA MET A 1 -4.20 -34.23 9.02
C MET A 1 -3.69 -32.80 9.27
N LYS A 2 -4.33 -32.00 10.14
CA LYS A 2 -3.87 -30.63 10.42
C LYS A 2 -2.42 -30.57 10.93
N SER A 3 -2.05 -31.37 11.92
CA SER A 3 -0.68 -31.44 12.43
C SER A 3 0.33 -31.96 11.40
N GLU A 4 -0.10 -32.84 10.52
CA GLU A 4 0.74 -33.43 9.47
C GLU A 4 1.11 -32.41 8.39
N LEU A 5 0.18 -31.58 7.93
CA LEU A 5 0.46 -30.54 6.95
C LEU A 5 1.48 -29.51 7.48
N ARG A 6 1.32 -29.05 8.74
CA ARG A 6 2.26 -28.12 9.37
C ARG A 6 3.67 -28.67 9.49
N THR A 7 3.80 -29.97 9.69
CA THR A 7 5.11 -30.62 9.78
C THR A 7 5.69 -30.87 8.40
N SER A 8 4.86 -31.34 7.45
CA SER A 8 5.30 -31.70 6.10
C SER A 8 5.72 -30.49 5.27
N ILE A 9 5.14 -29.31 5.51
CA ILE A 9 5.54 -28.09 4.78
C ILE A 9 6.98 -27.63 5.08
N LEU A 10 7.59 -28.15 6.13
CA LEU A 10 8.99 -27.88 6.50
C LEU A 10 9.97 -28.90 5.87
N LEU A 11 9.46 -29.92 5.18
CA LEU A 11 10.29 -30.84 4.40
C LEU A 11 10.90 -30.15 3.17
N PRO A 12 11.94 -30.73 2.55
CA PRO A 12 12.36 -30.35 1.22
C PRO A 12 11.18 -30.28 0.26
N PHE A 13 11.20 -29.31 -0.65
CA PHE A 13 10.01 -28.98 -1.46
C PHE A 13 9.50 -30.19 -2.27
N GLU A 14 10.38 -30.96 -2.86
CA GLU A 14 10.03 -32.13 -3.65
C GLU A 14 9.28 -33.18 -2.81
N GLU A 15 9.75 -33.45 -1.59
CA GLU A 15 9.12 -34.38 -0.65
C GLU A 15 7.76 -33.87 -0.17
N PHE A 16 7.63 -32.56 0.08
CA PHE A 16 6.38 -31.91 0.44
C PHE A 16 5.36 -31.98 -0.69
N GLU A 17 5.79 -31.69 -1.92
CA GLU A 17 4.93 -31.72 -3.10
C GLU A 17 4.44 -33.16 -3.39
N GLU A 18 5.31 -34.15 -3.34
CA GLU A 18 4.93 -35.57 -3.50
C GLU A 18 3.94 -36.00 -2.44
N TRP A 19 4.18 -35.65 -1.19
CA TRP A 19 3.31 -35.98 -0.06
C TRP A 19 1.89 -35.44 -0.24
N ILE A 20 1.76 -34.14 -0.56
CA ILE A 20 0.45 -33.48 -0.69
C ILE A 20 -0.29 -33.98 -1.94
N GLN A 21 0.43 -34.25 -3.04
CA GLN A 21 -0.15 -34.80 -4.25
C GLN A 21 -0.69 -36.21 -4.06
N LYS A 22 0.04 -37.05 -3.34
CA LYS A 22 -0.40 -38.42 -2.99
C LYS A 22 -1.65 -38.43 -2.12
N ILE A 23 -1.75 -37.49 -1.17
CA ILE A 23 -2.97 -37.35 -0.36
C ILE A 23 -4.13 -36.86 -1.22
N ALA A 24 -3.92 -35.91 -2.13
CA ALA A 24 -4.96 -35.41 -3.01
C ALA A 24 -5.52 -36.45 -3.97
N GLU A 25 -4.69 -37.40 -4.43
CA GLU A 25 -5.12 -38.53 -5.29
C GLU A 25 -6.03 -39.51 -4.57
N ASN A 26 -5.85 -39.67 -3.26
CA ASN A 26 -6.52 -40.72 -2.49
C ASN A 26 -7.82 -40.29 -1.79
N ARG A 27 -8.24 -39.00 -1.89
CA ARG A 27 -9.19 -38.52 -0.88
C ARG A 27 -10.52 -37.93 -1.31
N LEU A 28 -10.76 -37.48 -2.53
CA LEU A 28 -12.12 -37.00 -2.86
C LEU A 28 -12.40 -37.06 -4.37
N PRO A 29 -13.21 -37.97 -4.86
CA PRO A 29 -13.62 -38.04 -6.26
C PRO A 29 -14.47 -36.84 -6.72
N GLU A 30 -15.01 -36.06 -5.80
CA GLU A 30 -15.90 -34.91 -6.09
C GLU A 30 -15.18 -33.57 -6.27
N LEU A 31 -13.93 -33.43 -5.79
CA LEU A 31 -13.15 -32.21 -5.91
C LEU A 31 -12.00 -32.38 -6.90
N ARG A 32 -11.73 -31.33 -7.70
CA ARG A 32 -10.50 -31.27 -8.48
C ARG A 32 -9.29 -31.24 -7.52
N LYS A 33 -8.16 -31.76 -8.00
CA LYS A 33 -6.93 -31.85 -7.20
C LYS A 33 -6.52 -30.50 -6.60
N GLY A 34 -6.55 -29.43 -7.39
CA GLY A 34 -6.23 -28.08 -6.94
C GLY A 34 -7.20 -27.55 -5.88
N GLN A 35 -8.51 -27.82 -6.00
CA GLN A 35 -9.49 -27.44 -4.99
C GLN A 35 -9.25 -28.13 -3.65
N PHE A 36 -8.91 -29.41 -3.66
CA PHE A 36 -8.58 -30.13 -2.44
C PHE A 36 -7.35 -29.57 -1.76
N ILE A 37 -6.26 -29.35 -2.52
CA ILE A 37 -5.00 -28.80 -2.02
C ILE A 37 -5.21 -27.40 -1.45
N TYR A 38 -5.93 -26.54 -2.16
CA TYR A 38 -6.26 -25.19 -1.72
C TYR A 38 -7.01 -25.20 -0.39
N ASN A 39 -8.10 -25.96 -0.29
CA ASN A 39 -8.92 -26.04 0.93
C ASN A 39 -8.12 -26.56 2.13
N MET A 40 -7.24 -27.54 1.89
CA MET A 40 -6.37 -28.07 2.92
C MET A 40 -5.35 -27.02 3.40
N ALA A 41 -4.72 -26.31 2.47
CA ALA A 41 -3.78 -25.24 2.77
C ALA A 41 -4.47 -24.06 3.47
N TYR A 42 -5.65 -23.64 3.01
CA TYR A 42 -6.42 -22.55 3.61
C TYR A 42 -6.78 -22.81 5.07
N THR A 43 -7.06 -24.04 5.43
CA THR A 43 -7.37 -24.40 6.81
C THR A 43 -6.21 -24.16 7.79
N GLU A 44 -4.96 -24.27 7.32
CA GLU A 44 -3.76 -24.18 8.16
C GLU A 44 -2.98 -22.86 7.97
N PHE A 45 -3.06 -22.28 6.79
CA PHE A 45 -2.28 -21.12 6.37
C PHE A 45 -3.14 -20.08 5.63
N PRO A 46 -4.26 -19.61 6.23
CA PRO A 46 -5.20 -18.72 5.53
C PRO A 46 -4.54 -17.45 5.00
N ASP A 47 -3.71 -16.77 5.80
CA ASP A 47 -3.08 -15.50 5.40
C ASP A 47 -2.13 -15.69 4.21
N GLN A 48 -1.38 -16.80 4.13
CA GLN A 48 -0.51 -17.13 3.02
C GLN A 48 -1.32 -17.45 1.75
N VAL A 49 -2.38 -18.22 1.90
CA VAL A 49 -3.25 -18.63 0.80
C VAL A 49 -3.98 -17.41 0.22
N ASP A 50 -4.49 -16.52 1.05
CA ASP A 50 -5.10 -15.26 0.62
C ASP A 50 -4.10 -14.39 -0.15
N LEU A 51 -2.88 -14.23 0.37
CA LEU A 51 -1.83 -13.47 -0.32
C LEU A 51 -1.50 -14.07 -1.69
N LEU A 52 -1.38 -15.39 -1.80
CA LEU A 52 -1.14 -16.07 -3.07
C LEU A 52 -2.30 -15.86 -4.05
N GLY A 53 -3.55 -15.93 -3.57
CA GLY A 53 -4.75 -15.63 -4.35
C GLY A 53 -4.74 -14.19 -4.87
N TYR A 54 -4.39 -13.21 -4.05
CA TYR A 54 -4.25 -11.81 -4.46
C TYR A 54 -3.17 -11.59 -5.52
N CYS A 55 -2.14 -12.43 -5.53
CA CYS A 55 -1.11 -12.47 -6.57
C CYS A 55 -1.53 -13.24 -7.84
N GLY A 56 -2.71 -13.85 -7.85
CA GLY A 56 -3.20 -14.67 -8.97
C GLY A 56 -2.61 -16.09 -9.00
N ILE A 57 -1.99 -16.55 -7.90
CA ILE A 57 -1.50 -17.92 -7.74
C ILE A 57 -2.59 -18.73 -7.03
N ASP A 58 -3.57 -19.17 -7.80
CA ASP A 58 -4.77 -19.82 -7.28
C ASP A 58 -4.96 -21.21 -7.93
N CYS A 59 -4.64 -22.26 -7.17
CA CYS A 59 -4.86 -23.64 -7.60
C CYS A 59 -6.31 -24.10 -7.41
N PHE A 60 -7.16 -23.34 -6.67
CA PHE A 60 -8.57 -23.68 -6.52
C PHE A 60 -9.31 -23.64 -7.86
N HIS A 61 -9.01 -22.64 -8.69
CA HIS A 61 -9.64 -22.46 -10.01
C HIS A 61 -8.87 -23.11 -11.16
N ASN A 62 -7.55 -23.32 -10.99
CA ASN A 62 -6.67 -23.80 -12.04
C ASN A 62 -5.62 -24.79 -11.53
N ASP A 63 -5.76 -26.07 -11.88
CA ASP A 63 -4.84 -27.14 -11.45
C ASP A 63 -3.39 -26.93 -11.96
N SER A 64 -3.17 -26.17 -13.04
CA SER A 64 -1.80 -25.84 -13.49
C SER A 64 -1.03 -24.96 -12.50
N MET A 65 -1.75 -24.32 -11.56
CA MET A 65 -1.19 -23.49 -10.50
C MET A 65 -0.81 -24.29 -9.25
N ILE A 66 -1.02 -25.62 -9.18
CA ILE A 66 -0.69 -26.44 -8.01
C ILE A 66 0.79 -26.31 -7.66
N HIS A 67 1.69 -26.54 -8.61
CA HIS A 67 3.13 -26.48 -8.37
C HIS A 67 3.61 -25.07 -7.94
N PRO A 68 3.30 -23.97 -8.66
CA PRO A 68 3.63 -22.62 -8.18
C PRO A 68 3.06 -22.29 -6.80
N PHE A 69 1.82 -22.69 -6.53
CA PHE A 69 1.16 -22.46 -5.26
C PHE A 69 1.89 -23.16 -4.10
N LEU A 70 2.17 -24.46 -4.24
CA LEU A 70 2.88 -25.22 -3.20
C LEU A 70 4.30 -24.73 -2.98
N MET A 71 5.01 -24.36 -4.06
CA MET A 71 6.37 -23.85 -4.00
C MET A 71 6.44 -22.53 -3.19
N GLU A 72 5.56 -21.57 -3.48
CA GLU A 72 5.57 -20.31 -2.76
C GLU A 72 5.06 -20.47 -1.31
N LEU A 73 4.07 -21.31 -1.08
CA LEU A 73 3.58 -21.64 0.27
C LEU A 73 4.69 -22.25 1.15
N SER A 74 5.46 -23.20 0.62
CA SER A 74 6.60 -23.82 1.30
C SER A 74 7.71 -22.81 1.61
N LYS A 75 8.08 -21.96 0.64
CA LYS A 75 9.08 -20.90 0.83
C LYS A 75 8.69 -19.93 1.94
N MET A 76 7.43 -19.47 1.95
CA MET A 76 6.95 -18.56 2.99
C MET A 76 7.06 -19.18 4.38
N ASN A 77 6.62 -20.41 4.56
CA ASN A 77 6.63 -21.07 5.86
C ASN A 77 8.05 -21.38 6.35
N SER A 78 8.95 -21.81 5.46
CA SER A 78 10.37 -21.99 5.78
C SER A 78 11.02 -20.70 6.23
N LEU A 79 10.70 -19.59 5.55
CA LEU A 79 11.23 -18.27 5.89
C LEU A 79 10.69 -17.75 7.22
N ILE A 80 9.39 -17.94 7.50
CA ILE A 80 8.78 -17.60 8.80
C ILE A 80 9.48 -18.34 9.93
N SER A 81 9.67 -19.64 9.79
CA SER A 81 10.35 -20.46 10.79
C SER A 81 11.77 -19.97 11.05
N LEU A 82 12.52 -19.71 10.00
CA LEU A 82 13.89 -19.21 10.08
C LEU A 82 13.98 -17.85 10.79
N ILE A 83 13.11 -16.89 10.43
CA ILE A 83 13.09 -15.56 11.07
C ILE A 83 12.64 -15.69 12.52
N SER A 84 11.61 -16.48 12.81
CA SER A 84 11.08 -16.66 14.16
C SER A 84 12.15 -17.18 15.11
N ASN A 85 12.89 -18.22 14.72
CA ASN A 85 13.98 -18.78 15.51
C ASN A 85 15.07 -17.74 15.75
N ARG A 86 15.40 -16.97 14.71
CA ARG A 86 16.43 -15.94 14.79
C ARG A 86 16.06 -14.76 15.68
N VAL A 87 14.80 -14.33 15.64
CA VAL A 87 14.27 -13.28 16.53
C VAL A 87 14.40 -13.72 17.98
N VAL A 88 13.93 -14.91 18.32
CA VAL A 88 13.99 -15.45 19.69
C VAL A 88 15.45 -15.56 20.17
N GLU A 89 16.34 -16.10 19.34
CA GLU A 89 17.77 -16.24 19.64
C GLU A 89 18.43 -14.88 19.93
N VAL A 90 18.26 -13.91 19.02
CA VAL A 90 18.88 -12.58 19.18
C VAL A 90 18.36 -11.86 20.41
N PHE A 91 17.06 -11.87 20.66
CA PHE A 91 16.51 -11.24 21.87
C PHE A 91 17.04 -11.91 23.14
N SER A 92 17.18 -13.24 23.15
CA SER A 92 17.78 -13.99 24.26
C SER A 92 19.24 -13.62 24.50
N ASP A 93 20.07 -13.47 23.45
CA ASP A 93 21.48 -13.05 23.54
C ASP A 93 21.64 -11.69 24.24
N TYR A 94 20.65 -10.81 24.13
CA TYR A 94 20.62 -9.50 24.81
C TYR A 94 19.91 -9.52 26.17
N GLY A 95 19.59 -10.72 26.69
CA GLY A 95 18.93 -10.92 27.98
C GLY A 95 17.45 -10.53 28.00
N LEU A 96 16.80 -10.54 26.84
CA LEU A 96 15.38 -10.29 26.67
C LEU A 96 14.68 -11.57 26.23
N ASN A 97 13.81 -12.11 27.08
CA ASN A 97 12.97 -13.25 26.69
C ASN A 97 11.80 -12.73 25.86
N ALA A 98 11.85 -12.97 24.56
CA ALA A 98 10.79 -12.62 23.63
C ALA A 98 10.04 -13.87 23.18
N THR A 99 8.71 -13.82 23.24
CA THR A 99 7.82 -14.85 22.70
C THR A 99 7.05 -14.26 21.54
N ILE A 100 7.01 -14.95 20.41
CA ILE A 100 6.21 -14.54 19.25
C ILE A 100 4.77 -14.96 19.50
N LEU A 101 3.86 -13.98 19.59
CA LEU A 101 2.43 -14.20 19.81
C LEU A 101 1.70 -14.43 18.50
N LYS A 102 2.06 -13.68 17.47
CA LYS A 102 1.42 -13.71 16.16
C LYS A 102 2.43 -13.36 15.07
N VAL A 103 2.27 -13.98 13.92
CA VAL A 103 3.00 -13.63 12.69
C VAL A 103 1.97 -13.25 11.64
N ASN A 104 2.14 -12.07 11.04
CA ASN A 104 1.35 -11.64 9.90
C ASN A 104 2.26 -11.52 8.69
N ILE A 105 1.74 -11.91 7.53
CA ILE A 105 2.50 -12.01 6.29
C ILE A 105 1.95 -10.99 5.31
N SER A 106 2.85 -10.23 4.72
CA SER A 106 2.58 -9.31 3.63
C SER A 106 3.53 -9.60 2.47
N TYR A 107 3.29 -8.95 1.36
CA TYR A 107 4.01 -9.16 0.09
C TYR A 107 5.54 -9.10 0.20
N GLN A 108 6.08 -8.20 1.03
CA GLN A 108 7.52 -8.04 1.25
C GLN A 108 7.87 -7.67 2.69
N VAL A 109 6.93 -7.81 3.62
CA VAL A 109 7.15 -7.54 5.05
C VAL A 109 6.47 -8.62 5.86
N TYR A 110 7.22 -9.27 6.76
CA TYR A 110 6.66 -10.16 7.76
C TYR A 110 6.67 -9.45 9.11
N SER A 111 5.55 -9.45 9.79
CA SER A 111 5.34 -8.74 11.05
C SER A 111 5.19 -9.73 12.19
N PHE A 112 6.02 -9.60 13.22
CA PHE A 112 6.06 -10.48 14.38
C PHE A 112 5.61 -9.69 15.62
N GLU A 113 4.47 -10.01 16.18
CA GLU A 113 4.04 -9.45 17.45
C GLU A 113 4.78 -10.16 18.59
N LEU A 114 5.52 -9.38 19.40
CA LEU A 114 6.41 -9.92 20.43
C LEU A 114 5.87 -9.63 21.83
N LYS A 115 5.79 -10.66 22.67
CA LYS A 115 5.64 -10.50 24.12
C LYS A 115 7.02 -10.56 24.75
N ILE A 116 7.41 -9.49 25.45
CA ILE A 116 8.68 -9.40 26.16
C ILE A 116 8.39 -9.49 27.67
N GLU A 117 8.98 -10.48 28.34
CA GLU A 117 8.66 -10.80 29.74
C GLU A 117 9.08 -9.71 30.74
N LYS A 118 10.11 -8.92 30.41
CA LYS A 118 10.60 -7.84 31.29
C LYS A 118 10.18 -6.49 30.74
N ARG A 119 9.80 -5.58 31.65
CA ARG A 119 9.54 -4.18 31.28
C ARG A 119 10.79 -3.56 30.70
N THR A 120 10.80 -3.38 29.39
CA THR A 120 11.96 -2.95 28.60
C THR A 120 11.65 -1.65 27.88
N SER A 121 12.60 -0.72 27.82
CA SER A 121 12.41 0.55 27.11
C SER A 121 12.31 0.32 25.60
N ARG A 122 11.50 1.15 24.92
CA ARG A 122 11.37 1.14 23.45
C ARG A 122 12.73 1.27 22.75
N ARG A 123 13.64 2.09 23.31
CA ARG A 123 14.99 2.28 22.80
C ARG A 123 15.77 0.96 22.79
N LYS A 124 15.77 0.21 23.89
CA LYS A 124 16.48 -1.07 23.99
C LYS A 124 15.89 -2.12 23.03
N ILE A 125 14.56 -2.17 22.89
CA ILE A 125 13.90 -3.06 21.93
C ILE A 125 14.36 -2.75 20.51
N ASN A 126 14.39 -1.46 20.13
CA ASN A 126 14.90 -1.04 18.82
C ASN A 126 16.37 -1.42 18.62
N GLU A 127 17.24 -1.18 19.58
CA GLU A 127 18.66 -1.55 19.52
C GLU A 127 18.85 -3.06 19.27
N VAL A 128 18.11 -3.89 20.01
CA VAL A 128 18.16 -5.35 19.84
C VAL A 128 17.57 -5.77 18.49
N ALA A 129 16.46 -5.19 18.08
CA ALA A 129 15.86 -5.47 16.77
C ALA A 129 16.81 -5.11 15.61
N TYR A 130 17.48 -3.96 15.69
CA TYR A 130 18.44 -3.55 14.67
C TYR A 130 19.70 -4.46 14.64
N SER A 131 20.11 -5.10 15.73
CA SER A 131 21.21 -6.06 15.72
C SER A 131 20.93 -7.32 14.88
N LEU A 132 19.65 -7.61 14.59
CA LEU A 132 19.27 -8.60 13.58
C LEU A 132 19.85 -8.28 12.19
N ASN A 133 20.12 -7.01 11.88
CA ASN A 133 20.71 -6.59 10.61
C ASN A 133 22.22 -6.95 10.51
N GLU A 134 22.94 -7.06 11.60
CA GLU A 134 24.40 -7.22 11.62
C GLU A 134 24.84 -8.68 11.39
N ARG A 135 23.94 -9.63 11.59
CA ARG A 135 24.24 -11.06 11.44
C ARG A 135 23.80 -11.57 10.05
N PRO A 136 24.58 -12.40 9.35
CA PRO A 136 24.36 -12.68 7.92
C PRO A 136 23.12 -13.54 7.67
N LEU A 137 21.99 -12.87 7.55
CA LEU A 137 20.83 -13.39 6.84
C LEU A 137 20.93 -12.87 5.41
N LYS A 138 20.79 -13.71 4.41
CA LYS A 138 20.98 -13.38 2.97
C LYS A 138 19.96 -12.38 2.39
N TRP A 139 19.28 -11.55 3.21
CA TRP A 139 18.18 -10.70 2.79
C TRP A 139 18.54 -9.22 2.91
N LYS A 140 18.01 -8.40 1.99
CA LYS A 140 18.03 -6.94 2.12
C LYS A 140 17.11 -6.57 3.29
N LYS A 141 17.71 -6.12 4.38
CA LYS A 141 17.10 -5.96 5.67
C LYS A 141 16.65 -4.53 5.86
N ASN A 142 15.35 -4.33 6.00
CA ASN A 142 14.84 -3.18 6.72
C ASN A 142 14.02 -3.73 7.88
N ILE A 143 14.55 -3.56 9.08
CA ILE A 143 13.86 -3.91 10.30
C ILE A 143 13.28 -2.64 10.89
N ARG A 144 12.01 -2.70 11.22
CA ARG A 144 11.30 -1.63 11.92
C ARG A 144 10.57 -2.22 13.11
N VAL A 145 10.45 -1.46 14.20
CA VAL A 145 9.59 -1.84 15.32
C VAL A 145 8.47 -0.83 15.44
N ASP A 146 7.24 -1.31 15.40
CA ASP A 146 6.04 -0.53 15.66
C ASP A 146 5.60 -0.71 17.11
N PHE A 147 5.33 0.40 17.79
CA PHE A 147 4.86 0.45 19.17
C PHE A 147 3.46 1.05 19.28
N SER A 148 2.67 1.04 18.24
CA SER A 148 1.31 1.57 18.24
C SER A 148 0.33 0.72 19.05
N GLY A 149 0.61 -0.59 19.17
CA GLY A 149 -0.19 -1.55 19.93
C GLY A 149 0.27 -1.77 21.38
N CYS A 150 -0.38 -2.71 22.05
CA CYS A 150 -0.02 -3.16 23.40
C CYS A 150 1.34 -3.84 23.45
N ASN A 151 1.69 -4.56 22.41
CA ASN A 151 2.93 -5.28 22.22
C ASN A 151 3.75 -4.67 21.08
N PRO A 152 5.10 -4.71 21.13
CA PRO A 152 5.92 -4.29 20.00
C PRO A 152 5.74 -5.26 18.83
N ILE A 153 5.62 -4.69 17.62
CA ILE A 153 5.54 -5.44 16.37
C ILE A 153 6.84 -5.23 15.61
N LEU A 154 7.59 -6.32 15.42
CA LEU A 154 8.81 -6.33 14.64
C LEU A 154 8.47 -6.59 13.17
N GLU A 155 8.68 -5.62 12.32
CA GLU A 155 8.55 -5.74 10.87
C GLU A 155 9.90 -6.09 10.25
N VAL A 156 9.96 -7.20 9.52
CA VAL A 156 11.15 -7.68 8.83
C VAL A 156 10.90 -7.66 7.34
N GLY A 157 11.69 -6.87 6.59
CA GLY A 157 11.66 -6.86 5.14
C GLY A 157 12.15 -8.18 4.56
N VAL A 158 11.39 -8.75 3.63
CA VAL A 158 11.72 -9.99 2.91
C VAL A 158 11.79 -9.71 1.41
N GLN A 159 12.27 -10.65 0.62
CA GLN A 159 12.15 -10.53 -0.84
C GLN A 159 10.67 -10.54 -1.23
N PRO A 160 10.25 -9.61 -2.11
CA PRO A 160 8.89 -9.64 -2.62
C PRO A 160 8.64 -10.95 -3.40
N LEU A 161 7.41 -11.41 -3.37
CA LEU A 161 6.98 -12.50 -4.24
C LEU A 161 7.25 -12.13 -5.70
N PRO A 162 7.56 -13.10 -6.58
CA PRO A 162 7.81 -12.84 -8.01
C PRO A 162 6.55 -12.38 -8.77
N TYR A 163 5.41 -12.39 -8.12
CA TYR A 163 4.10 -12.02 -8.65
C TYR A 163 3.61 -10.73 -8.00
N ARG A 164 2.79 -9.95 -8.69
CA ARG A 164 2.26 -8.67 -8.20
C ARG A 164 0.86 -8.86 -7.63
N ILE A 165 0.54 -8.09 -6.59
CA ILE A 165 -0.82 -8.04 -6.03
C ILE A 165 -1.72 -7.29 -7.01
N LEU A 166 -2.78 -7.94 -7.46
CA LEU A 166 -3.71 -7.38 -8.43
C LEU A 166 -4.96 -6.84 -7.73
N THR A 167 -5.27 -5.57 -7.96
CA THR A 167 -6.45 -4.91 -7.40
C THR A 167 -7.74 -5.66 -7.73
N ARG A 168 -7.87 -6.17 -8.95
CA ARG A 168 -9.04 -6.94 -9.39
C ARG A 168 -9.34 -8.18 -8.54
N ASN A 169 -8.32 -8.76 -7.91
CA ASN A 169 -8.47 -9.96 -7.08
C ASN A 169 -9.01 -9.63 -5.68
N ILE A 170 -8.96 -8.37 -5.27
CA ILE A 170 -9.39 -7.89 -3.94
C ILE A 170 -10.65 -7.04 -4.04
N PHE A 171 -10.83 -6.29 -5.12
CA PHE A 171 -11.85 -5.24 -5.27
C PHE A 171 -13.30 -5.75 -5.33
N HIS A 172 -13.53 -7.05 -5.28
CA HIS A 172 -14.88 -7.65 -5.30
C HIS A 172 -15.52 -7.80 -3.92
N GLU A 173 -14.82 -7.43 -2.86
CA GLU A 173 -15.36 -7.53 -1.50
C GLU A 173 -16.48 -6.51 -1.26
N PRO A 174 -17.54 -6.88 -0.51
CA PRO A 174 -18.71 -5.98 -0.29
C PRO A 174 -18.37 -4.66 0.37
N GLU A 175 -17.23 -4.58 1.07
CA GLU A 175 -16.77 -3.39 1.80
C GLU A 175 -16.36 -2.21 0.87
N PHE A 176 -16.19 -2.45 -0.43
CA PHE A 176 -15.72 -1.44 -1.39
C PHE A 176 -16.84 -0.73 -2.16
N LYS A 177 -18.09 -0.80 -1.71
CA LYS A 177 -19.26 -0.20 -2.37
C LYS A 177 -19.59 1.23 -1.95
N SER A 178 -18.61 2.00 -1.47
CA SER A 178 -18.83 3.43 -1.21
C SER A 178 -18.79 4.27 -2.51
N GLN A 179 -19.21 5.54 -2.41
CA GLN A 179 -19.37 6.40 -3.60
C GLN A 179 -18.07 6.60 -4.39
N LEU A 180 -16.92 6.78 -3.72
CA LEU A 180 -15.61 6.98 -4.33
C LEU A 180 -14.54 6.11 -3.61
N SER A 181 -14.83 4.81 -3.52
CA SER A 181 -13.96 3.87 -2.82
C SER A 181 -12.66 3.62 -3.59
N ILE A 182 -11.53 3.75 -2.90
CA ILE A 182 -10.19 3.49 -3.42
C ILE A 182 -9.52 2.42 -2.56
N LEU A 183 -9.11 1.31 -3.18
CA LEU A 183 -8.24 0.31 -2.61
C LEU A 183 -6.78 0.72 -2.84
N LEU A 184 -6.03 1.00 -1.78
CA LEU A 184 -4.61 1.30 -1.86
C LEU A 184 -3.74 0.04 -1.97
N GLY A 185 -4.10 -0.99 -1.22
CA GLY A 185 -3.31 -2.20 -1.13
C GLY A 185 -3.62 -3.01 0.11
N LEU A 186 -2.65 -3.80 0.58
CA LEU A 186 -2.76 -4.63 1.77
C LEU A 186 -1.95 -4.04 2.92
N LYS A 187 -2.54 -3.94 4.11
CA LYS A 187 -1.82 -3.52 5.33
C LYS A 187 -0.74 -4.55 5.66
N THR A 188 0.44 -4.08 6.02
CA THR A 188 1.56 -4.99 6.37
C THR A 188 1.35 -5.67 7.72
N ILE A 189 0.55 -5.08 8.59
CA ILE A 189 0.35 -5.54 9.96
C ILE A 189 -0.59 -6.74 10.08
N ASP A 190 -1.59 -6.85 9.19
CA ASP A 190 -2.63 -7.87 9.27
C ASP A 190 -3.03 -8.49 7.92
N GLY A 191 -2.36 -8.09 6.84
CA GLY A 191 -2.65 -8.56 5.48
C GLY A 191 -3.98 -8.09 4.90
N LYS A 192 -4.78 -7.35 5.66
CA LYS A 192 -6.11 -6.91 5.23
C LYS A 192 -6.05 -5.76 4.24
N ALA A 193 -7.08 -5.65 3.43
CA ALA A 193 -7.25 -4.57 2.49
C ALA A 193 -7.23 -3.19 3.19
N LEU A 194 -6.47 -2.26 2.62
CA LEU A 194 -6.47 -0.85 3.02
C LEU A 194 -7.22 -0.06 1.96
N HIS A 195 -8.38 0.39 2.33
CA HIS A 195 -9.24 1.22 1.48
C HIS A 195 -9.66 2.50 2.20
N PHE A 196 -10.10 3.48 1.44
CA PHE A 196 -10.70 4.71 1.93
C PHE A 196 -11.69 5.26 0.90
N ASP A 197 -12.61 6.11 1.35
CA ASP A 197 -13.50 6.87 0.48
C ASP A 197 -12.91 8.27 0.21
N LEU A 198 -12.75 8.61 -1.06
CA LEU A 198 -12.24 9.92 -1.48
C LEU A 198 -13.23 11.04 -1.14
N SER A 199 -14.52 10.78 -1.11
CA SER A 199 -15.53 11.77 -0.70
C SER A 199 -15.38 12.22 0.76
N GLU A 200 -14.97 11.30 1.64
CA GLU A 200 -14.66 11.61 3.05
C GLU A 200 -13.25 12.18 3.23
N SER A 201 -12.30 11.67 2.47
CA SER A 201 -10.89 12.08 2.54
C SER A 201 -10.63 13.46 1.95
N GLY A 202 -11.48 13.92 1.05
CA GLY A 202 -11.39 15.21 0.38
C GLY A 202 -10.26 15.25 -0.65
N ASN A 203 -9.07 15.68 -0.23
CA ASN A 203 -7.90 15.78 -1.10
C ASN A 203 -6.77 14.86 -0.63
N ILE A 204 -5.91 14.44 -1.57
CA ILE A 204 -4.81 13.50 -1.30
C ILE A 204 -3.49 14.06 -1.80
N LEU A 205 -2.44 13.92 -0.99
CA LEU A 205 -1.05 14.11 -1.37
C LEU A 205 -0.33 12.78 -1.45
N ILE A 206 0.34 12.51 -2.56
CA ILE A 206 1.16 11.32 -2.78
C ILE A 206 2.62 11.76 -2.98
N GLY A 207 3.50 11.39 -2.07
CA GLY A 207 4.92 11.72 -2.17
C GLY A 207 5.82 10.50 -2.25
N GLY A 208 7.10 10.75 -2.58
CA GLY A 208 8.14 9.72 -2.63
C GLY A 208 9.11 9.90 -3.78
N ALA A 209 10.26 9.25 -3.71
CA ALA A 209 11.29 9.32 -4.74
C ALA A 209 10.80 8.75 -6.09
N THR A 210 11.52 9.05 -7.16
CA THR A 210 11.21 8.55 -8.50
C THR A 210 11.25 7.02 -8.54
N LYS A 211 10.33 6.40 -9.30
CA LYS A 211 10.22 4.93 -9.47
C LYS A 211 9.88 4.16 -8.18
N GLN A 212 9.31 4.78 -7.16
CA GLN A 212 8.90 4.10 -5.92
C GLN A 212 7.44 3.64 -5.89
N GLY A 213 6.62 3.95 -6.91
CA GLY A 213 5.25 3.46 -7.04
C GLY A 213 4.16 4.53 -7.15
N LYS A 214 4.50 5.85 -7.13
CA LYS A 214 3.52 6.94 -7.19
C LYS A 214 2.57 6.84 -8.40
N SER A 215 3.11 6.83 -9.62
CA SER A 215 2.28 6.76 -10.84
C SER A 215 1.50 5.45 -10.93
N THR A 216 2.06 4.34 -10.44
CA THR A 216 1.33 3.06 -10.34
C THR A 216 0.15 3.20 -9.37
N CYS A 217 0.35 3.85 -8.22
CA CYS A 217 -0.71 4.12 -7.24
C CYS A 217 -1.81 5.00 -7.86
N ILE A 218 -1.46 6.04 -8.60
CA ILE A 218 -2.43 6.90 -9.31
C ILE A 218 -3.23 6.07 -10.33
N LYS A 219 -2.57 5.27 -11.16
CA LYS A 219 -3.24 4.39 -12.13
C LYS A 219 -4.18 3.40 -11.44
N ASN A 220 -3.77 2.86 -10.29
CA ASN A 220 -4.64 2.03 -9.46
C ASN A 220 -5.85 2.80 -8.90
N MET A 221 -5.66 4.05 -8.46
CA MET A 221 -6.79 4.91 -8.03
C MET A 221 -7.77 5.15 -9.17
N ILE A 222 -7.29 5.45 -10.38
CA ILE A 222 -8.14 5.60 -11.57
C ILE A 222 -8.91 4.30 -11.82
N TYR A 223 -8.23 3.14 -11.77
CA TYR A 223 -8.88 1.83 -11.92
C TYR A 223 -10.01 1.60 -10.91
N CYS A 224 -9.82 2.00 -9.64
CA CYS A 224 -10.86 1.92 -8.61
C CYS A 224 -12.02 2.88 -8.90
N LEU A 225 -11.72 4.14 -9.19
CA LEU A 225 -12.70 5.19 -9.47
C LEU A 225 -13.60 4.84 -10.68
N GLU A 226 -13.07 4.18 -11.69
CA GLU A 226 -13.83 3.69 -12.85
C GLU A 226 -14.88 2.63 -12.48
N ARG A 227 -14.72 1.96 -11.35
CA ARG A 227 -15.57 0.87 -10.85
C ARG A 227 -16.47 1.29 -9.69
N CYS A 228 -16.34 2.52 -9.20
CA CYS A 228 -17.22 3.08 -8.19
C CYS A 228 -18.64 3.30 -8.74
N GLU A 229 -19.63 3.28 -7.84
CA GLU A 229 -21.03 3.50 -8.21
C GLU A 229 -21.26 4.88 -8.84
N SER A 230 -20.62 5.91 -8.30
CA SER A 230 -20.79 7.30 -8.75
C SER A 230 -20.06 7.67 -10.03
N LYS A 231 -19.17 6.81 -10.54
CA LYS A 231 -18.41 7.04 -11.80
C LYS A 231 -17.99 8.49 -11.97
N PRO A 232 -16.99 8.99 -11.22
CA PRO A 232 -16.62 10.39 -11.24
C PRO A 232 -16.09 10.82 -12.61
N ASP A 233 -16.29 12.07 -12.96
CA ASP A 233 -15.52 12.69 -14.02
C ASP A 233 -14.06 12.83 -13.56
N ILE A 234 -13.11 12.60 -14.47
CA ILE A 234 -11.68 12.67 -14.16
C ILE A 234 -10.99 13.67 -15.10
N ILE A 235 -10.24 14.60 -14.52
CA ILE A 235 -9.33 15.49 -15.23
C ILE A 235 -7.90 15.12 -14.85
N LEU A 236 -7.07 14.85 -15.85
CA LEU A 236 -5.67 14.49 -15.68
C LEU A 236 -4.77 15.65 -16.08
N PHE A 237 -3.75 15.91 -15.29
CA PHE A 237 -2.69 16.85 -15.65
C PHE A 237 -1.38 16.09 -15.87
N ASP A 238 -0.89 16.15 -17.11
CA ASP A 238 0.34 15.47 -17.56
C ASP A 238 1.25 16.43 -18.33
N PRO A 239 2.07 17.21 -17.63
CA PRO A 239 2.98 18.15 -18.29
C PRO A 239 4.04 17.46 -19.15
N LYS A 240 4.34 16.19 -18.86
CA LYS A 240 5.35 15.39 -19.57
C LYS A 240 4.82 14.72 -20.83
N LYS A 241 3.50 14.68 -20.99
CA LYS A 241 2.79 14.14 -22.17
C LYS A 241 2.99 12.65 -22.46
N TYR A 242 3.27 11.82 -21.44
CA TYR A 242 3.42 10.39 -21.63
C TYR A 242 2.83 9.53 -20.49
N GLU A 243 2.61 10.12 -19.31
CA GLU A 243 2.20 9.33 -18.14
C GLU A 243 0.75 8.86 -18.24
N PHE A 244 -0.11 9.68 -18.86
CA PHE A 244 -1.54 9.40 -19.06
C PHE A 244 -1.95 9.23 -20.52
N ASP A 245 -1.05 8.85 -21.39
CA ASP A 245 -1.35 8.66 -22.83
C ASP A 245 -2.45 7.61 -23.05
N ASP A 246 -2.49 6.56 -22.25
CA ASP A 246 -3.51 5.50 -22.30
C ASP A 246 -4.91 5.99 -21.92
N TYR A 247 -5.04 7.18 -21.36
CA TYR A 247 -6.30 7.73 -20.85
C TYR A 247 -6.87 8.88 -21.69
N LYS A 248 -6.14 9.36 -22.70
CA LYS A 248 -6.51 10.55 -23.50
C LYS A 248 -7.82 10.42 -24.27
N ASP A 249 -8.19 9.20 -24.65
CA ASP A 249 -9.44 8.94 -25.37
C ASP A 249 -10.65 8.84 -24.43
N LYS A 250 -10.39 8.71 -23.12
CA LYS A 250 -11.40 8.50 -22.09
C LYS A 250 -11.62 9.72 -21.19
N TYR A 251 -10.54 10.43 -20.86
CA TYR A 251 -10.56 11.56 -19.94
C TYR A 251 -9.94 12.80 -20.53
N GLN A 252 -10.29 13.94 -19.95
CA GLN A 252 -9.68 15.20 -20.33
C GLN A 252 -8.27 15.28 -19.76
N VAL A 253 -7.26 15.29 -20.64
CA VAL A 253 -5.85 15.45 -20.27
C VAL A 253 -5.41 16.87 -20.54
N CYS A 254 -4.91 17.56 -19.50
CA CYS A 254 -4.36 18.90 -19.55
C CYS A 254 -2.83 18.84 -19.53
N TYR A 255 -2.20 19.58 -20.42
CA TYR A 255 -0.73 19.62 -20.53
C TYR A 255 -0.11 20.92 -20.01
N GLY A 256 -0.91 21.94 -19.79
CA GLY A 256 -0.48 23.26 -19.31
C GLY A 256 -1.23 23.73 -18.07
N ALA A 257 -0.51 24.36 -17.13
CA ALA A 257 -1.07 24.89 -15.89
C ALA A 257 -2.24 25.85 -16.10
N ALA A 258 -2.18 26.70 -17.13
CA ALA A 258 -3.23 27.65 -17.45
C ALA A 258 -4.51 26.95 -17.95
N GLN A 259 -4.40 25.85 -18.67
CA GLN A 259 -5.54 25.04 -19.12
C GLN A 259 -6.22 24.36 -17.92
N LEU A 260 -5.45 23.66 -17.08
CA LEU A 260 -5.92 23.03 -15.86
C LEU A 260 -6.62 24.04 -14.94
N GLY A 261 -5.96 25.18 -14.69
CA GLY A 261 -6.50 26.20 -13.80
C GLY A 261 -7.82 26.82 -14.31
N ARG A 262 -7.95 27.08 -15.61
CA ARG A 262 -9.22 27.57 -16.16
C ARG A 262 -10.36 26.56 -15.99
N LEU A 263 -10.09 25.31 -16.34
CA LEU A 263 -11.12 24.26 -16.32
C LEU A 263 -11.55 23.93 -14.88
N ALA A 264 -10.59 23.65 -14.01
CA ALA A 264 -10.88 23.20 -12.65
C ALA A 264 -11.50 24.30 -11.78
N VAL A 265 -10.95 25.54 -11.83
CA VAL A 265 -11.47 26.65 -11.03
C VAL A 265 -12.83 27.14 -11.55
N SER A 266 -13.03 27.19 -12.87
CA SER A 266 -14.34 27.56 -13.41
C SER A 266 -15.43 26.59 -12.96
N THR A 267 -15.12 25.29 -12.92
CA THR A 267 -16.05 24.28 -12.43
C THR A 267 -16.38 24.49 -10.94
N VAL A 268 -15.36 24.67 -10.08
CA VAL A 268 -15.58 24.94 -8.65
C VAL A 268 -16.42 26.20 -8.43
N ILE A 269 -16.07 27.32 -9.08
CA ILE A 269 -16.79 28.60 -8.93
C ILE A 269 -18.24 28.45 -9.45
N THR A 270 -18.44 27.79 -10.61
CA THR A 270 -19.78 27.57 -11.16
C THR A 270 -20.65 26.78 -10.19
N ARG A 271 -20.11 25.70 -9.60
CA ARG A 271 -20.82 24.86 -8.62
C ARG A 271 -21.11 25.63 -7.33
N MET A 272 -20.17 26.45 -6.84
CA MET A 272 -20.37 27.27 -5.63
C MET A 272 -21.45 28.34 -5.80
N ASN A 273 -21.62 28.86 -7.01
CA ASN A 273 -22.65 29.86 -7.31
C ASN A 273 -24.07 29.25 -7.44
N GLN A 274 -24.17 27.93 -7.50
CA GLN A 274 -25.46 27.22 -7.53
C GLN A 274 -25.92 26.92 -6.11
N LYS A 275 -27.21 27.13 -5.82
CA LYS A 275 -27.77 26.98 -4.45
C LYS A 275 -27.79 25.54 -3.91
N ASP A 276 -27.69 24.53 -4.77
CA ASP A 276 -27.75 23.10 -4.43
C ASP A 276 -26.36 22.44 -4.51
N THR A 277 -25.52 22.66 -3.51
CA THR A 277 -24.12 22.15 -3.48
C THR A 277 -24.02 20.63 -3.33
N CYS A 278 -25.06 19.95 -2.83
CA CYS A 278 -25.03 18.50 -2.56
C CYS A 278 -25.37 17.60 -3.76
N LYS A 279 -25.66 18.16 -4.94
CA LYS A 279 -26.16 17.38 -6.12
C LYS A 279 -25.19 17.27 -7.28
N PHE A 280 -23.96 17.75 -7.12
CA PHE A 280 -23.01 17.65 -8.23
C PHE A 280 -22.41 16.25 -8.35
N PRO A 281 -22.29 15.71 -9.57
CA PRO A 281 -21.53 14.49 -9.78
C PRO A 281 -20.08 14.72 -9.34
N PRO A 282 -19.43 13.70 -8.77
CA PRO A 282 -18.04 13.85 -8.30
C PRO A 282 -17.11 14.15 -9.48
N LEU A 283 -16.15 15.07 -9.22
CA LEU A 283 -15.06 15.40 -10.14
C LEU A 283 -13.75 15.14 -9.43
N VAL A 284 -12.89 14.35 -10.04
CA VAL A 284 -11.54 14.07 -9.51
C VAL A 284 -10.48 14.69 -10.41
N ILE A 285 -9.67 15.58 -9.86
CA ILE A 285 -8.55 16.21 -10.55
C ILE A 285 -7.27 15.55 -10.08
N ILE A 286 -6.54 14.93 -11.01
CA ILE A 286 -5.30 14.21 -10.73
C ILE A 286 -4.14 14.95 -11.35
N ILE A 287 -3.16 15.32 -10.52
CA ILE A 287 -1.95 16.03 -10.92
C ILE A 287 -0.76 15.13 -10.65
N ASP A 288 -0.18 14.55 -11.70
CA ASP A 288 1.10 13.86 -11.59
C ASP A 288 2.25 14.86 -11.69
N GLU A 289 3.11 14.87 -10.70
CA GLU A 289 4.21 15.80 -10.48
C GLU A 289 3.77 17.29 -10.39
N TYR A 290 3.20 17.61 -9.23
CA TYR A 290 2.69 18.94 -8.92
C TYR A 290 3.71 20.07 -9.13
N THR A 291 4.99 19.81 -8.86
CA THR A 291 6.05 20.82 -9.00
C THR A 291 6.32 21.24 -10.45
N ASP A 292 5.92 20.43 -11.41
CA ASP A 292 6.05 20.76 -12.83
C ASP A 292 5.11 21.89 -13.27
N LEU A 293 4.08 22.21 -12.45
CA LEU A 293 3.24 23.40 -12.67
C LEU A 293 4.01 24.72 -12.57
N PHE A 294 5.20 24.71 -11.98
CA PHE A 294 5.96 25.93 -11.63
C PHE A 294 7.32 26.04 -12.34
N GLN A 295 7.58 25.20 -13.35
CA GLN A 295 8.89 25.13 -14.01
C GLN A 295 9.33 26.45 -14.67
N ASP A 296 8.39 27.29 -15.09
CA ASP A 296 8.70 28.49 -15.89
C ASP A 296 8.97 29.77 -15.08
N ASN A 297 8.74 29.82 -13.74
CA ASN A 297 8.81 31.05 -12.95
C ASN A 297 9.24 30.85 -11.50
N ILE A 298 10.53 30.67 -11.25
CA ILE A 298 11.09 30.42 -9.92
C ILE A 298 11.00 31.62 -8.97
N CYS A 299 11.03 32.86 -9.47
CA CYS A 299 11.13 34.08 -8.65
C CYS A 299 9.85 34.48 -7.89
N SER A 300 8.66 33.95 -8.27
CA SER A 300 7.37 34.30 -7.64
C SER A 300 6.56 33.09 -7.13
N ILE A 301 7.23 31.96 -6.91
CA ILE A 301 6.56 30.70 -6.56
C ILE A 301 5.66 30.82 -5.33
N LYS A 302 6.08 31.55 -4.27
CA LYS A 302 5.28 31.70 -3.05
C LYS A 302 3.96 32.45 -3.30
N GLU A 303 3.99 33.53 -4.09
CA GLU A 303 2.80 34.30 -4.42
C GLU A 303 1.91 33.52 -5.41
N MET A 304 2.52 32.84 -6.38
CA MET A 304 1.82 32.02 -7.33
C MET A 304 1.09 30.87 -6.63
N ILE A 305 1.67 30.23 -5.61
CA ILE A 305 1.03 29.12 -4.88
C ILE A 305 -0.06 29.64 -3.95
N ARG A 306 0.17 30.74 -3.21
CA ARG A 306 -0.84 31.34 -2.31
C ARG A 306 -2.08 31.80 -3.05
N SER A 307 -1.89 32.40 -4.21
CA SER A 307 -2.98 32.80 -5.12
C SER A 307 -3.35 31.69 -6.11
N SER A 308 -2.70 30.51 -6.01
CA SER A 308 -2.85 29.47 -7.01
C SER A 308 -4.27 28.92 -6.98
N ARG A 309 -4.78 28.70 -8.17
CA ARG A 309 -6.07 28.06 -8.38
C ARG A 309 -6.13 26.65 -7.75
N ILE A 310 -5.00 25.98 -7.60
CA ILE A 310 -4.89 24.68 -6.95
C ILE A 310 -5.17 24.79 -5.44
N THR A 311 -4.65 25.82 -4.75
CA THR A 311 -4.97 26.07 -3.34
C THR A 311 -6.44 26.35 -3.14
N GLN A 312 -7.07 27.12 -4.05
CA GLN A 312 -8.51 27.37 -4.02
C GLN A 312 -9.32 26.08 -4.25
N ILE A 313 -8.91 25.21 -5.17
CA ILE A 313 -9.55 23.90 -5.40
C ILE A 313 -9.40 23.03 -4.17
N ALA A 314 -8.22 22.98 -3.55
CA ALA A 314 -7.99 22.21 -2.34
C ALA A 314 -8.88 22.67 -1.18
N GLN A 315 -9.11 24.00 -1.05
CA GLN A 315 -9.90 24.60 0.01
C GLN A 315 -11.42 24.43 -0.20
N TRP A 316 -11.91 24.69 -1.39
CA TRP A 316 -13.36 24.78 -1.67
C TRP A 316 -13.90 23.59 -2.45
N GLY A 317 -13.05 22.85 -3.15
CA GLY A 317 -13.44 21.74 -4.00
C GLY A 317 -14.30 20.69 -3.28
N PRO A 318 -13.86 20.16 -2.11
CA PRO A 318 -14.62 19.14 -1.40
C PRO A 318 -16.06 19.54 -1.04
N MET A 319 -16.31 20.84 -0.81
CA MET A 319 -17.66 21.36 -0.52
C MET A 319 -18.63 21.25 -1.71
N VAL A 320 -18.10 21.15 -2.93
CA VAL A 320 -18.85 21.06 -4.18
C VAL A 320 -18.56 19.77 -4.94
N ASN A 321 -18.15 18.73 -4.23
CA ASN A 321 -17.83 17.40 -4.73
C ASN A 321 -16.74 17.41 -5.83
N VAL A 322 -15.67 18.21 -5.60
CA VAL A 322 -14.47 18.25 -6.43
C VAL A 322 -13.27 17.86 -5.55
N HIS A 323 -12.57 16.81 -5.93
CA HIS A 323 -11.49 16.21 -5.16
C HIS A 323 -10.16 16.31 -5.91
N LEU A 324 -9.08 16.56 -5.17
CA LEU A 324 -7.75 16.76 -5.72
C LEU A 324 -6.82 15.63 -5.27
N ILE A 325 -6.17 14.98 -6.23
CA ILE A 325 -5.08 14.02 -6.00
C ILE A 325 -3.80 14.62 -6.59
N ILE A 326 -2.83 14.91 -5.72
CA ILE A 326 -1.55 15.53 -6.10
C ILE A 326 -0.43 14.52 -5.87
N SER A 327 0.42 14.28 -6.87
CA SER A 327 1.68 13.59 -6.64
C SER A 327 2.88 14.51 -6.74
N THR A 328 3.96 14.14 -6.06
CA THR A 328 5.24 14.85 -6.13
C THR A 328 6.43 13.96 -5.79
N ASN A 329 7.57 14.24 -6.44
CA ASN A 329 8.87 13.70 -6.05
C ASN A 329 9.73 14.76 -5.32
N ARG A 330 9.30 16.02 -5.28
CA ARG A 330 9.96 17.13 -4.63
C ARG A 330 9.21 17.52 -3.37
N THR A 331 9.96 17.74 -2.31
CA THR A 331 9.41 17.96 -0.97
C THR A 331 9.72 19.31 -0.38
N GLU A 332 10.34 20.21 -1.17
CA GLU A 332 10.71 21.54 -0.69
C GLU A 332 9.46 22.33 -0.24
N ARG A 333 9.54 22.90 0.96
CA ARG A 333 8.43 23.66 1.60
C ARG A 333 7.90 24.79 0.75
N ILE A 334 8.70 25.30 -0.19
CA ILE A 334 8.27 26.37 -1.07
C ILE A 334 7.08 25.98 -1.95
N PHE A 335 6.97 24.68 -2.31
CA PHE A 335 5.88 24.17 -3.13
C PHE A 335 4.65 23.74 -2.31
N PHE A 336 4.83 23.54 -1.00
CA PHE A 336 3.80 23.03 -0.10
C PHE A 336 3.57 23.97 1.09
N PRO A 337 3.03 25.19 0.83
CA PRO A 337 2.73 26.11 1.91
C PRO A 337 1.55 25.63 2.77
N PRO A 338 1.42 26.14 4.01
CA PRO A 338 0.34 25.76 4.91
C PRO A 338 -1.05 25.87 4.28
N GLU A 339 -1.28 26.93 3.49
CA GLU A 339 -2.56 27.18 2.82
C GLU A 339 -3.00 26.03 1.90
N LEU A 340 -2.06 25.29 1.35
CA LEU A 340 -2.34 24.07 0.56
C LEU A 340 -2.39 22.83 1.46
N THR A 341 -1.36 22.63 2.29
CA THR A 341 -1.18 21.39 3.05
C THR A 341 -2.22 21.18 4.15
N ASP A 342 -2.77 22.28 4.72
CA ASP A 342 -3.81 22.21 5.75
C ASP A 342 -5.15 21.70 5.18
N ASN A 343 -5.33 21.82 3.87
CA ASN A 343 -6.50 21.33 3.15
C ASN A 343 -6.31 19.92 2.56
N ILE A 344 -5.16 19.26 2.84
CA ILE A 344 -4.85 17.89 2.41
C ILE A 344 -4.54 17.05 3.65
N LYS A 345 -5.57 16.42 4.20
CA LYS A 345 -5.48 15.61 5.44
C LYS A 345 -5.01 14.18 5.18
N THR A 346 -5.32 13.65 4.02
CA THR A 346 -4.94 12.30 3.60
C THR A 346 -3.65 12.33 2.82
N ARG A 347 -2.65 11.61 3.29
CA ARG A 347 -1.30 11.64 2.72
C ARG A 347 -0.76 10.23 2.54
N ILE A 348 -0.10 10.01 1.42
CA ILE A 348 0.52 8.74 1.07
C ILE A 348 1.99 9.02 0.78
N SER A 349 2.88 8.26 1.37
CA SER A 349 4.30 8.32 1.05
C SER A 349 4.81 6.97 0.64
N PHE A 350 5.38 6.89 -0.54
CA PHE A 350 6.30 5.82 -0.91
C PHE A 350 7.71 6.18 -0.42
N ARG A 351 8.68 5.29 -0.65
CA ARG A 351 10.05 5.50 -0.19
C ARG A 351 10.56 6.88 -0.55
N THR A 352 11.10 7.60 0.45
CA THR A 352 11.78 8.88 0.31
C THR A 352 13.29 8.71 0.44
N ILE A 353 14.05 9.77 0.12
CA ILE A 353 15.51 9.77 0.24
C ILE A 353 15.93 10.08 1.67
N SER A 354 15.19 10.95 2.36
CA SER A 354 15.54 11.42 3.70
C SER A 354 14.37 11.42 4.67
N VAL A 355 14.70 11.44 5.97
CA VAL A 355 13.73 11.65 7.07
C VAL A 355 13.00 12.99 6.92
N MET A 356 13.68 14.00 6.38
CA MET A 356 13.09 15.32 6.18
C MET A 356 11.96 15.27 5.14
N ASP A 357 12.18 14.55 4.02
CA ASP A 357 11.17 14.33 3.00
C ASP A 357 9.96 13.58 3.56
N SER A 358 10.22 12.52 4.35
CA SER A 358 9.17 11.77 5.01
C SER A 358 8.30 12.69 5.87
N LYS A 359 8.91 13.48 6.75
CA LYS A 359 8.19 14.43 7.62
C LYS A 359 7.40 15.46 6.81
N GLN A 360 7.90 15.88 5.67
CA GLN A 360 7.25 16.88 4.84
C GLN A 360 6.01 16.32 4.13
N ILE A 361 6.07 15.06 3.68
CA ILE A 361 4.94 14.40 3.02
C ILE A 361 3.89 13.95 4.05
N ILE A 362 4.28 13.12 5.01
CA ILE A 362 3.32 12.43 5.91
C ILE A 362 3.31 12.96 7.34
N GLY A 363 4.09 13.98 7.65
CA GLY A 363 4.16 14.55 9.01
C GLY A 363 5.00 13.74 10.01
N ALA A 364 5.53 12.58 9.62
CA ALA A 364 6.28 11.66 10.48
C ALA A 364 7.50 11.08 9.75
N PRO A 365 8.53 10.61 10.48
CA PRO A 365 9.60 9.82 9.90
C PRO A 365 9.10 8.41 9.56
N GLY A 366 9.83 7.69 8.70
CA GLY A 366 9.58 6.27 8.39
C GLY A 366 9.52 5.95 6.90
N ALA A 367 9.16 6.91 6.03
CA ALA A 367 9.13 6.65 4.60
C ALA A 367 10.53 6.47 3.99
N GLU A 368 11.58 7.01 4.60
CA GLU A 368 12.97 6.79 4.19
C GLU A 368 13.44 5.34 4.39
N SER A 369 12.79 4.61 5.28
CA SER A 369 13.11 3.19 5.58
C SER A 369 12.25 2.19 4.82
N LEU A 370 11.35 2.63 3.94
CA LEU A 370 10.52 1.75 3.12
C LEU A 370 11.36 0.97 2.10
N LEU A 371 10.86 -0.21 1.72
CA LEU A 371 11.56 -1.15 0.82
C LEU A 371 11.51 -0.72 -0.64
N GLY A 372 10.58 0.17 -1.02
CA GLY A 372 10.28 0.50 -2.41
C GLY A 372 9.30 -0.48 -3.06
N CYS A 373 9.18 -0.47 -4.38
CA CYS A 373 8.30 -1.38 -5.13
C CYS A 373 6.85 -1.39 -4.63
N GLY A 374 6.30 -0.22 -4.26
CA GLY A 374 4.93 -0.09 -3.79
C GLY A 374 4.75 -0.24 -2.27
N ASP A 375 5.84 -0.45 -1.49
CA ASP A 375 5.80 -0.33 -0.03
C ASP A 375 5.59 1.13 0.34
N GLY A 376 4.52 1.43 1.06
CA GLY A 376 4.07 2.78 1.33
C GLY A 376 3.56 2.99 2.76
N LEU A 377 3.44 4.26 3.13
CA LEU A 377 2.81 4.72 4.35
C LEU A 377 1.57 5.56 3.99
N TYR A 378 0.46 5.25 4.62
CA TYR A 378 -0.79 5.99 4.54
C TYR A 378 -1.02 6.71 5.87
N ALA A 379 -1.19 8.03 5.82
CA ALA A 379 -1.47 8.88 6.97
C ALA A 379 -2.82 9.56 6.79
N CYS A 380 -3.73 9.34 7.75
CA CYS A 380 -5.03 9.98 7.81
C CYS A 380 -5.44 10.19 9.25
N SER A 381 -5.92 11.39 9.60
CA SER A 381 -6.44 11.74 10.94
C SER A 381 -5.49 11.35 12.08
N GLY A 382 -4.17 11.49 11.89
CA GLY A 382 -3.15 11.18 12.89
C GLY A 382 -2.79 9.70 13.01
N GLN A 383 -3.43 8.83 12.25
CA GLN A 383 -3.05 7.42 12.15
C GLN A 383 -2.09 7.20 11.00
N LEU A 384 -1.09 6.35 11.22
CA LEU A 384 -0.09 5.95 10.23
C LEU A 384 -0.17 4.45 10.00
N THR A 385 -0.45 4.04 8.77
CA THR A 385 -0.57 2.63 8.38
C THR A 385 0.41 2.32 7.27
N ARG A 386 1.23 1.28 7.43
CA ARG A 386 2.09 0.75 6.36
C ARG A 386 1.31 -0.22 5.50
N PHE A 387 1.53 -0.15 4.19
CA PHE A 387 0.82 -0.98 3.23
C PHE A 387 1.70 -1.36 2.06
N GLN A 388 1.33 -2.45 1.38
CA GLN A 388 1.84 -2.83 0.08
C GLN A 388 0.82 -2.45 -0.98
N GLY A 389 1.20 -1.60 -1.92
CA GLY A 389 0.34 -1.15 -3.03
C GLY A 389 0.00 -2.25 -4.01
N THR A 390 -1.20 -2.18 -4.57
CA THR A 390 -1.72 -3.07 -5.62
C THR A 390 -1.62 -2.44 -7.01
N ILE A 391 -1.86 -3.23 -8.03
CA ILE A 391 -1.85 -2.81 -9.44
C ILE A 391 -3.23 -3.07 -10.03
N GLY A 392 -3.83 -2.03 -10.59
CA GLY A 392 -5.12 -2.06 -11.28
C GLY A 392 -5.07 -2.69 -12.67
#